data_ff0e65e905f0608d3b083756132d6170
#
_entry.id   ff0e65e905f0608d3b083756132d6170
#
_cell.length_a   1.000
_cell.length_b   1.000
_cell.length_c   1.000
_cell.angle_alpha   90.00
_cell.angle_beta   90.00
_cell.angle_gamma   90.00
#
_symmetry.space_group_name_H-M   'P 1'
#
loop_
_entity.id
_entity.type
_entity.pdbx_description
1 polymer ?
#
loop_
_entity_poly.entity_id
_entity_poly.type
_entity_poly.pdbx_seq_one_letter_code
_entity_poly.pdbx_strand_id
1 'polypeptide(L)'
;MEDYNMTIRKSLLGLTAGAMALVGVAPAAMAGEFDGVTVNILTRPGYVIAGRLVERGVEFQEATGAKIVVTEVPYAEIFPKIQSDWSTGTNSIDVGVFAAGWGVELDAAGLLEDLDPYIAKDDKIDLDDVAPYFREFGQKVGGKTKLLMVDGDFQMVYYRKDVLDAAGAQPPKTWEDYLDVASKIHGKDMNGDGEGDFGSCIFKKRNAQSYFAIQTL
;
A
#
# COMPACT_ATOMS: atom_id res chain seq x y z
N MET A 1 -31.17 28.57 87.75
CA MET A 1 -31.87 29.82 87.52
C MET A 1 -32.04 29.88 85.98
N GLU A 2 -33.18 29.46 85.58
CA GLU A 2 -34.29 30.33 85.13
C GLU A 2 -33.84 31.16 83.95
N ASP A 3 -34.54 31.32 82.86
CA ASP A 3 -35.93 31.01 82.50
C ASP A 3 -36.05 31.29 80.98
N TYR A 4 -36.92 30.59 80.40
CA TYR A 4 -38.16 31.02 79.70
C TYR A 4 -38.11 31.49 78.21
N ASN A 5 -38.69 30.66 77.42
CA ASN A 5 -39.80 30.95 76.49
C ASN A 5 -39.55 31.90 75.27
N MET A 6 -40.04 31.60 74.15
CA MET A 6 -41.38 31.40 73.65
C MET A 6 -41.38 31.31 72.13
N THR A 7 -42.08 30.36 71.68
CA THR A 7 -42.66 30.11 70.37
C THR A 7 -42.96 31.33 69.51
N ILE A 8 -42.60 31.35 68.23
CA ILE A 8 -43.44 31.87 67.16
C ILE A 8 -43.32 30.96 65.93
N ARG A 9 -44.47 30.31 65.58
CA ARG A 9 -44.75 29.72 64.30
C ARG A 9 -44.86 30.84 63.26
N LYS A 10 -44.16 30.77 62.16
CA LYS A 10 -44.55 31.33 60.89
C LYS A 10 -44.23 30.37 59.79
N SER A 11 -45.27 29.80 59.23
CA SER A 11 -45.34 29.10 57.99
C SER A 11 -44.88 30.02 56.85
N LEU A 12 -43.89 29.64 56.10
CA LEU A 12 -43.62 30.19 54.79
C LEU A 12 -43.49 29.07 53.81
N LEU A 13 -44.45 29.01 52.90
CA LEU A 13 -44.34 28.19 51.68
C LEU A 13 -43.06 28.53 50.97
N GLY A 14 -42.14 27.58 50.87
CA GLY A 14 -40.96 27.67 50.03
C GLY A 14 -41.23 27.02 48.71
N LEU A 15 -41.19 27.83 47.65
CA LEU A 15 -41.11 27.40 46.27
C LEU A 15 -39.91 26.46 46.10
N THR A 16 -40.14 25.20 45.81
CA THR A 16 -39.11 24.31 45.28
C THR A 16 -38.94 24.61 43.81
N ALA A 17 -37.93 25.42 43.47
CA ALA A 17 -37.43 25.53 42.13
C ALA A 17 -36.77 24.17 41.73
N GLY A 18 -37.48 23.41 40.94
CA GLY A 18 -36.93 22.20 40.33
C GLY A 18 -35.84 22.57 39.32
N ALA A 19 -34.59 22.36 39.70
CA ALA A 19 -33.49 22.39 38.74
C ALA A 19 -33.64 21.16 37.82
N MET A 20 -34.26 21.34 36.66
CA MET A 20 -34.15 20.39 35.58
C MET A 20 -32.69 20.33 35.14
N ALA A 21 -31.93 19.35 35.59
CA ALA A 21 -30.68 19.00 34.99
C ALA A 21 -30.93 18.52 33.55
N LEU A 22 -30.68 19.41 32.59
CA LEU A 22 -30.50 18.99 31.19
C LEU A 22 -29.30 18.05 31.13
N VAL A 23 -29.58 16.76 31.29
CA VAL A 23 -28.62 15.73 30.89
C VAL A 23 -28.50 15.87 29.38
N GLY A 24 -27.50 16.60 28.93
CA GLY A 24 -27.10 16.63 27.53
C GLY A 24 -26.74 15.19 27.15
N VAL A 25 -27.60 14.55 26.40
CA VAL A 25 -27.27 13.33 25.68
C VAL A 25 -26.23 13.76 24.66
N ALA A 26 -24.94 13.61 25.02
CA ALA A 26 -23.88 13.67 24.03
C ALA A 26 -24.25 12.61 22.98
N PRO A 27 -24.25 12.95 21.67
CA PRO A 27 -24.43 11.95 20.66
C PRO A 27 -23.38 10.86 20.93
N ALA A 28 -23.83 9.64 21.19
CA ALA A 28 -22.93 8.50 21.21
C ALA A 28 -22.25 8.51 19.83
N ALA A 29 -20.95 8.82 19.78
CA ALA A 29 -20.18 8.60 18.58
C ALA A 29 -20.47 7.13 18.20
N MET A 30 -21.07 6.91 17.05
CA MET A 30 -21.27 5.56 16.55
C MET A 30 -19.85 4.99 16.36
N ALA A 31 -19.51 4.00 17.17
CA ALA A 31 -18.27 3.27 17.00
C ALA A 31 -18.21 2.74 15.57
N GLY A 32 -17.11 2.93 14.89
CA GLY A 32 -16.88 2.37 13.57
C GLY A 32 -16.92 0.85 13.64
N GLU A 33 -17.22 0.18 12.54
CA GLU A 33 -17.31 -1.28 12.46
C GLU A 33 -16.05 -1.99 13.01
N PHE A 34 -14.88 -1.33 12.88
CA PHE A 34 -13.57 -1.87 13.29
C PHE A 34 -12.86 -1.01 14.34
N ASP A 35 -13.60 -0.34 15.20
CA ASP A 35 -13.02 0.43 16.29
C ASP A 35 -12.11 -0.44 17.18
N GLY A 36 -10.88 0.06 17.42
CA GLY A 36 -9.87 -0.65 18.22
C GLY A 36 -9.04 -1.67 17.44
N VAL A 37 -9.38 -1.93 16.17
CA VAL A 37 -8.56 -2.76 15.28
C VAL A 37 -7.38 -1.94 14.75
N THR A 38 -6.19 -2.55 14.71
CA THR A 38 -5.01 -1.99 14.03
C THR A 38 -4.57 -2.96 12.95
N VAL A 39 -4.38 -2.46 11.73
CA VAL A 39 -3.84 -3.20 10.60
C VAL A 39 -2.43 -2.70 10.29
N ASN A 40 -1.44 -3.58 10.41
CA ASN A 40 -0.04 -3.30 10.18
C ASN A 40 0.35 -3.73 8.77
N ILE A 41 0.75 -2.78 7.94
CA ILE A 41 1.15 -3.00 6.54
C ILE A 41 2.65 -2.83 6.41
N LEU A 42 3.35 -3.83 5.86
CA LEU A 42 4.76 -3.73 5.51
C LEU A 42 4.93 -3.49 4.01
N THR A 43 5.71 -2.47 3.63
CA THR A 43 5.96 -2.12 2.23
C THR A 43 7.36 -1.53 2.00
N ARG A 44 7.69 -1.25 0.73
CA ARG A 44 8.87 -0.48 0.37
C ARG A 44 8.62 1.03 0.48
N PRO A 45 9.68 1.86 0.67
CA PRO A 45 9.57 3.30 0.61
C PRO A 45 9.11 3.79 -0.76
N GLY A 46 8.45 4.92 -0.77
CA GLY A 46 8.10 5.68 -1.95
C GLY A 46 6.62 6.02 -2.06
N TYR A 47 6.35 7.20 -2.61
CA TYR A 47 4.99 7.76 -2.66
C TYR A 47 4.01 6.90 -3.45
N VAL A 48 4.46 6.26 -4.53
CA VAL A 48 3.58 5.49 -5.44
C VAL A 48 2.84 4.36 -4.71
N ILE A 49 3.49 3.72 -3.72
CA ILE A 49 2.86 2.66 -2.91
C ILE A 49 2.67 3.14 -1.47
N ALA A 50 3.75 3.34 -0.71
CA ALA A 50 3.64 3.66 0.71
C ALA A 50 2.84 4.95 0.96
N GLY A 51 3.11 6.02 0.21
CA GLY A 51 2.37 7.28 0.32
C GLY A 51 0.88 7.11 0.05
N ARG A 52 0.52 6.32 -0.97
CA ARG A 52 -0.89 6.03 -1.28
C ARG A 52 -1.57 5.18 -0.22
N LEU A 53 -0.86 4.21 0.36
CA LEU A 53 -1.39 3.41 1.46
C LEU A 53 -1.65 4.25 2.71
N VAL A 54 -0.77 5.22 3.00
CA VAL A 54 -0.99 6.16 4.11
C VAL A 54 -2.22 7.04 3.85
N GLU A 55 -2.34 7.64 2.67
CA GLU A 55 -3.49 8.48 2.30
C GLU A 55 -4.81 7.70 2.39
N ARG A 56 -4.88 6.53 1.75
CA ARG A 56 -6.07 5.67 1.79
C ARG A 56 -6.34 5.08 3.17
N GLY A 57 -5.28 4.85 3.94
CA GLY A 57 -5.39 4.41 5.33
C GLY A 57 -6.13 5.40 6.22
N VAL A 58 -5.91 6.72 6.01
CA VAL A 58 -6.68 7.76 6.71
C VAL A 58 -8.16 7.70 6.34
N GLU A 59 -8.48 7.64 5.04
CA GLU A 59 -9.86 7.52 4.58
C GLU A 59 -10.55 6.26 5.13
N PHE A 60 -9.83 5.14 5.15
CA PHE A 60 -10.32 3.87 5.69
C PHE A 60 -10.60 3.97 7.20
N GLN A 61 -9.69 4.60 7.95
CA GLN A 61 -9.86 4.82 9.38
C GLN A 61 -11.07 5.72 9.66
N GLU A 62 -11.26 6.79 8.90
CA GLU A 62 -12.42 7.68 9.04
C GLU A 62 -13.74 6.94 8.75
N ALA A 63 -13.73 6.04 7.78
CA ALA A 63 -14.92 5.27 7.38
C ALA A 63 -15.26 4.11 8.32
N THR A 64 -14.26 3.50 8.98
CA THR A 64 -14.42 2.20 9.66
C THR A 64 -13.99 2.19 11.12
N GLY A 65 -13.19 3.16 11.56
CA GLY A 65 -12.59 3.20 12.90
C GLY A 65 -11.27 2.41 13.03
N ALA A 66 -10.91 1.57 12.04
CA ALA A 66 -9.66 0.80 12.08
C ALA A 66 -8.43 1.69 11.87
N LYS A 67 -7.40 1.52 12.69
CA LYS A 67 -6.12 2.20 12.53
C LYS A 67 -5.25 1.48 11.50
N ILE A 68 -4.72 2.20 10.51
CA ILE A 68 -3.76 1.68 9.54
C ILE A 68 -2.36 2.17 9.91
N VAL A 69 -1.41 1.24 10.01
CA VAL A 69 0.00 1.52 10.29
C VAL A 69 0.84 1.01 9.12
N VAL A 70 1.51 1.90 8.40
CA VAL A 70 2.39 1.57 7.27
C VAL A 70 3.84 1.62 7.74
N THR A 71 4.54 0.50 7.63
CA THR A 71 5.96 0.38 7.93
C THR A 71 6.74 0.20 6.64
N GLU A 72 7.71 1.07 6.42
CA GLU A 72 8.55 1.07 5.24
C GLU A 72 9.92 0.44 5.53
N VAL A 73 10.33 -0.52 4.68
CA VAL A 73 11.67 -1.14 4.76
C VAL A 73 12.30 -1.23 3.36
N PRO A 74 13.63 -1.31 3.25
CA PRO A 74 14.29 -1.57 1.98
C PRO A 74 13.69 -2.79 1.27
N TYR A 75 13.50 -2.69 -0.05
CA TYR A 75 12.84 -3.75 -0.85
C TYR A 75 13.41 -5.15 -0.60
N ALA A 76 14.75 -5.27 -0.46
CA ALA A 76 15.42 -6.54 -0.20
C ALA A 76 15.10 -7.16 1.18
N GLU A 77 14.55 -6.38 2.10
CA GLU A 77 14.19 -6.85 3.45
C GLU A 77 12.73 -7.30 3.56
N ILE A 78 11.87 -6.95 2.59
CA ILE A 78 10.43 -7.22 2.66
C ILE A 78 10.18 -8.72 2.77
N PHE A 79 10.68 -9.50 1.79
CA PHE A 79 10.42 -10.94 1.74
C PHE A 79 10.89 -11.69 3.01
N PRO A 80 12.16 -11.55 3.45
CA PRO A 80 12.62 -12.24 4.64
C PRO A 80 11.88 -11.80 5.91
N LYS A 81 11.46 -10.55 6.03
CA LYS A 81 10.67 -10.08 7.18
C LYS A 81 9.28 -10.71 7.20
N ILE A 82 8.56 -10.69 6.06
CA ILE A 82 7.24 -11.32 5.93
C ILE A 82 7.35 -12.81 6.21
N GLN A 83 8.28 -13.50 5.57
CA GLN A 83 8.47 -14.93 5.74
C GLN A 83 8.77 -15.29 7.21
N SER A 84 9.65 -14.54 7.86
CA SER A 84 9.97 -14.78 9.28
C SER A 84 8.78 -14.53 10.19
N ASP A 85 8.09 -13.40 10.02
CA ASP A 85 6.96 -13.00 10.87
C ASP A 85 5.80 -14.01 10.78
N TRP A 86 5.41 -14.35 9.56
CA TRP A 86 4.27 -15.23 9.33
C TRP A 86 4.57 -16.70 9.65
N SER A 87 5.78 -17.21 9.32
CA SER A 87 6.14 -18.61 9.61
C SER A 87 6.34 -18.89 11.09
N THR A 88 6.72 -17.91 11.90
CA THR A 88 6.83 -18.03 13.34
C THR A 88 5.54 -17.78 14.10
N GLY A 89 4.49 -17.31 13.43
CA GLY A 89 3.22 -16.95 14.02
C GLY A 89 3.30 -15.70 14.90
N THR A 90 4.33 -14.86 14.71
CA THR A 90 4.46 -13.57 15.42
C THR A 90 3.32 -12.64 15.05
N ASN A 91 2.90 -12.66 13.77
CA ASN A 91 1.76 -11.92 13.23
C ASN A 91 1.79 -10.42 13.58
N SER A 92 2.97 -9.82 13.49
CA SER A 92 3.13 -8.36 13.65
C SER A 92 2.88 -7.61 12.33
N ILE A 93 2.82 -8.34 11.23
CA ILE A 93 2.51 -7.85 9.89
C ILE A 93 1.20 -8.50 9.45
N ASP A 94 0.14 -7.70 9.32
CA ASP A 94 -1.16 -8.18 8.87
C ASP A 94 -1.24 -8.23 7.35
N VAL A 95 -0.61 -7.26 6.67
CA VAL A 95 -0.58 -7.14 5.21
C VAL A 95 0.84 -6.87 4.72
N GLY A 96 1.31 -7.68 3.78
CA GLY A 96 2.57 -7.47 3.10
C GLY A 96 2.37 -6.95 1.68
N VAL A 97 3.10 -5.90 1.28
CA VAL A 97 3.15 -5.44 -0.12
C VAL A 97 4.48 -5.85 -0.72
N PHE A 98 4.43 -6.75 -1.68
CA PHE A 98 5.61 -7.43 -2.23
C PHE A 98 5.43 -7.78 -3.71
N ALA A 99 6.50 -8.25 -4.36
CA ALA A 99 6.43 -8.68 -5.75
C ALA A 99 5.57 -9.93 -5.92
N ALA A 100 4.65 -9.94 -6.87
CA ALA A 100 3.72 -11.05 -7.12
C ALA A 100 4.41 -12.41 -7.25
N GLY A 101 5.61 -12.47 -7.85
CA GLY A 101 6.40 -13.70 -7.98
C GLY A 101 6.78 -14.36 -6.65
N TRP A 102 6.84 -13.62 -5.54
CA TRP A 102 7.09 -14.19 -4.21
C TRP A 102 5.85 -14.88 -3.62
N GLY A 103 4.68 -14.58 -4.16
CA GLY A 103 3.41 -15.18 -3.72
C GLY A 103 3.41 -16.70 -3.85
N VAL A 104 4.08 -17.26 -4.86
CA VAL A 104 4.16 -18.71 -5.06
C VAL A 104 4.88 -19.41 -3.89
N GLU A 105 5.99 -18.84 -3.43
CA GLU A 105 6.75 -19.38 -2.30
C GLU A 105 5.99 -19.22 -0.97
N LEU A 106 5.37 -18.07 -0.76
CA LEU A 106 4.57 -17.79 0.43
C LEU A 106 3.32 -18.69 0.50
N ASP A 107 2.64 -18.91 -0.63
CA ASP A 107 1.48 -19.82 -0.71
C ASP A 107 1.88 -21.29 -0.49
N ALA A 108 3.00 -21.74 -1.08
CA ALA A 108 3.53 -23.07 -0.84
C ALA A 108 3.88 -23.35 0.63
N ALA A 109 4.24 -22.29 1.38
CA ALA A 109 4.45 -22.34 2.82
C ALA A 109 3.15 -22.22 3.64
N GLY A 110 1.98 -22.06 2.99
CA GLY A 110 0.69 -21.89 3.65
C GLY A 110 0.51 -20.54 4.35
N LEU A 111 1.22 -19.51 3.90
CA LEU A 111 1.27 -18.18 4.53
C LEU A 111 0.32 -17.15 3.87
N LEU A 112 -0.40 -17.55 2.80
CA LEU A 112 -1.34 -16.65 2.13
C LEU A 112 -2.78 -17.12 2.32
N GLU A 113 -3.65 -16.17 2.64
CA GLU A 113 -5.09 -16.38 2.75
C GLU A 113 -5.74 -16.52 1.37
N ASP A 114 -6.82 -17.29 1.28
CA ASP A 114 -7.68 -17.36 0.10
C ASP A 114 -8.66 -16.19 0.13
N LEU A 115 -8.51 -15.25 -0.81
CA LEU A 115 -9.30 -14.02 -0.85
C LEU A 115 -10.63 -14.18 -1.57
N ASP A 116 -10.84 -15.23 -2.37
CA ASP A 116 -12.07 -15.44 -3.15
C ASP A 116 -13.34 -15.39 -2.29
N PRO A 117 -13.41 -16.00 -1.06
CA PRO A 117 -14.60 -15.92 -0.23
C PRO A 117 -14.92 -14.52 0.32
N TYR A 118 -13.91 -13.67 0.46
CA TYR A 118 -14.07 -12.28 0.91
C TYR A 118 -14.49 -11.38 -0.25
N ILE A 119 -13.84 -11.53 -1.40
CA ILE A 119 -14.16 -10.79 -2.63
C ILE A 119 -15.61 -11.05 -3.06
N ALA A 120 -16.08 -12.30 -2.95
CA ALA A 120 -17.45 -12.65 -3.30
C ALA A 120 -18.54 -12.00 -2.42
N LYS A 121 -18.15 -11.42 -1.29
CA LYS A 121 -19.07 -10.75 -0.34
C LYS A 121 -18.99 -9.23 -0.40
N ASP A 122 -18.02 -8.67 -1.07
CA ASP A 122 -17.79 -7.24 -1.15
C ASP A 122 -17.96 -6.76 -2.59
N ASP A 123 -19.09 -6.13 -2.86
CA ASP A 123 -19.47 -5.58 -4.16
C ASP A 123 -18.67 -4.32 -4.56
N LYS A 124 -17.85 -3.79 -3.66
CA LYS A 124 -16.96 -2.66 -3.93
C LYS A 124 -15.63 -3.08 -4.55
N ILE A 125 -15.29 -4.37 -4.50
CA ILE A 125 -14.07 -4.90 -5.12
C ILE A 125 -14.36 -5.21 -6.58
N ASP A 126 -13.96 -4.29 -7.47
CA ASP A 126 -14.09 -4.47 -8.92
C ASP A 126 -12.78 -5.06 -9.50
N LEU A 127 -12.70 -6.38 -9.56
CA LEU A 127 -11.56 -7.06 -10.17
C LEU A 127 -11.51 -6.89 -11.69
N ASP A 128 -12.62 -6.52 -12.34
CA ASP A 128 -12.65 -6.31 -13.78
C ASP A 128 -11.97 -4.98 -14.18
N ASP A 129 -11.82 -4.03 -13.25
CA ASP A 129 -11.01 -2.83 -13.43
C ASP A 129 -9.50 -3.13 -13.48
N VAL A 130 -9.08 -4.29 -12.99
CA VAL A 130 -7.69 -4.74 -13.08
C VAL A 130 -7.41 -5.34 -14.46
N ALA A 131 -6.39 -4.81 -15.16
CA ALA A 131 -6.00 -5.31 -16.47
C ALA A 131 -5.85 -6.86 -16.48
N PRO A 132 -6.36 -7.57 -17.49
CA PRO A 132 -6.45 -9.04 -17.50
C PRO A 132 -5.13 -9.76 -17.18
N TYR A 133 -4.02 -9.24 -17.69
CA TYR A 133 -2.70 -9.80 -17.42
C TYR A 133 -2.39 -9.83 -15.90
N PHE A 134 -2.59 -8.73 -15.20
CA PHE A 134 -2.32 -8.65 -13.77
C PHE A 134 -3.31 -9.47 -12.96
N ARG A 135 -4.58 -9.49 -13.39
CA ARG A 135 -5.61 -10.29 -12.74
C ARG A 135 -5.27 -11.79 -12.79
N GLU A 136 -4.80 -12.29 -13.94
CA GLU A 136 -4.49 -13.71 -14.11
C GLU A 136 -3.13 -14.12 -13.57
N PHE A 137 -2.10 -13.29 -13.74
CA PHE A 137 -0.73 -13.65 -13.42
C PHE A 137 -0.16 -12.92 -12.19
N GLY A 138 -0.78 -11.83 -11.75
CA GLY A 138 -0.33 -11.04 -10.60
C GLY A 138 -1.12 -11.30 -9.32
N GLN A 139 -2.37 -11.75 -9.43
CA GLN A 139 -3.24 -11.93 -8.26
C GLN A 139 -3.49 -13.40 -7.91
N LYS A 140 -3.37 -14.32 -8.87
CA LYS A 140 -3.69 -15.74 -8.66
C LYS A 140 -2.45 -16.57 -8.34
N VAL A 141 -2.57 -17.41 -7.33
CA VAL A 141 -1.62 -18.47 -7.01
C VAL A 141 -2.41 -19.76 -6.86
N GLY A 142 -2.00 -20.81 -7.56
CA GLY A 142 -2.71 -22.09 -7.54
C GLY A 142 -4.17 -22.03 -8.04
N GLY A 143 -4.50 -21.04 -8.88
CA GLY A 143 -5.84 -20.83 -9.44
C GLY A 143 -6.80 -20.06 -8.52
N LYS A 144 -6.34 -19.62 -7.34
CA LYS A 144 -7.10 -18.83 -6.37
C LYS A 144 -6.55 -17.42 -6.26
N THR A 145 -7.40 -16.45 -5.98
CA THR A 145 -6.97 -15.08 -5.69
C THR A 145 -6.33 -15.03 -4.31
N LYS A 146 -5.03 -14.80 -4.27
CA LYS A 146 -4.22 -14.72 -3.05
C LYS A 146 -3.65 -13.34 -2.82
N LEU A 147 -3.61 -12.53 -3.87
CA LEU A 147 -3.01 -11.19 -3.88
C LEU A 147 -4.00 -10.19 -4.50
N LEU A 148 -3.90 -8.94 -4.09
CA LEU A 148 -4.55 -7.80 -4.74
C LEU A 148 -3.47 -6.88 -5.30
N MET A 149 -3.60 -6.49 -6.56
CA MET A 149 -2.63 -5.61 -7.21
C MET A 149 -2.77 -4.18 -6.72
N VAL A 150 -1.66 -3.61 -6.28
CA VAL A 150 -1.55 -2.18 -5.91
C VAL A 150 -0.63 -1.41 -6.84
N ASP A 151 0.16 -2.10 -7.65
CA ASP A 151 1.08 -1.55 -8.64
C ASP A 151 1.33 -2.57 -9.75
N GLY A 152 1.70 -2.11 -10.94
CA GLY A 152 1.97 -2.97 -12.09
C GLY A 152 3.13 -2.46 -12.92
N ASP A 153 4.17 -3.28 -13.07
CA ASP A 153 5.34 -2.96 -13.88
C ASP A 153 5.21 -3.54 -15.28
N PHE A 154 5.68 -2.77 -16.26
CA PHE A 154 5.79 -3.19 -17.65
C PHE A 154 7.23 -3.12 -18.12
N GLN A 155 7.65 -4.12 -18.88
CA GLN A 155 8.91 -4.03 -19.60
C GLN A 155 8.72 -3.12 -20.82
N MET A 156 9.53 -2.07 -20.91
CA MET A 156 9.49 -1.14 -22.02
C MET A 156 10.86 -0.52 -22.27
N VAL A 157 11.08 -0.04 -23.48
CA VAL A 157 12.28 0.70 -23.86
C VAL A 157 11.98 2.19 -23.74
N TYR A 158 12.66 2.86 -22.82
CA TYR A 158 12.73 4.32 -22.79
C TYR A 158 13.85 4.79 -23.71
N TYR A 159 13.58 5.79 -24.55
CA TYR A 159 14.56 6.35 -25.44
C TYR A 159 14.52 7.88 -25.49
N ARG A 160 15.66 8.47 -25.72
CA ARG A 160 15.81 9.91 -26.02
C ARG A 160 15.53 10.11 -27.50
N LYS A 161 14.36 10.71 -27.79
CA LYS A 161 13.96 10.94 -29.20
C LYS A 161 14.95 11.82 -29.95
N ASP A 162 15.46 12.87 -29.30
CA ASP A 162 16.44 13.78 -29.86
C ASP A 162 17.77 13.07 -30.21
N VAL A 163 18.21 12.12 -29.38
CA VAL A 163 19.40 11.30 -29.62
C VAL A 163 19.18 10.34 -30.81
N LEU A 164 18.01 9.72 -30.91
CA LEU A 164 17.67 8.86 -32.04
C LEU A 164 17.63 9.66 -33.34
N ASP A 165 17.00 10.84 -33.34
CA ASP A 165 16.94 11.73 -34.50
C ASP A 165 18.35 12.14 -34.95
N ALA A 166 19.24 12.54 -34.01
CA ALA A 166 20.61 12.89 -34.31
C ALA A 166 21.46 11.72 -34.85
N ALA A 167 21.16 10.50 -34.40
CA ALA A 167 21.79 9.28 -34.90
C ALA A 167 21.19 8.75 -36.20
N GLY A 168 20.13 9.37 -36.73
CA GLY A 168 19.38 8.88 -37.89
C GLY A 168 18.75 7.51 -37.66
N ALA A 169 18.33 7.23 -36.41
CA ALA A 169 17.78 5.95 -36.00
C ALA A 169 16.28 6.05 -35.66
N GLN A 170 15.60 4.91 -35.73
CA GLN A 170 14.21 4.78 -35.29
C GLN A 170 14.16 4.02 -33.95
N PRO A 171 13.06 4.16 -33.17
CA PRO A 171 12.86 3.33 -31.99
C PRO A 171 12.96 1.84 -32.36
N PRO A 172 13.71 1.04 -31.58
CA PRO A 172 13.95 -0.37 -31.89
C PRO A 172 12.64 -1.17 -31.77
N LYS A 173 12.42 -2.11 -32.67
CA LYS A 173 11.28 -3.04 -32.68
C LYS A 173 11.69 -4.46 -32.35
N THR A 174 12.97 -4.80 -32.52
CA THR A 174 13.57 -6.09 -32.25
C THR A 174 14.81 -5.93 -31.37
N TRP A 175 15.35 -7.00 -30.84
CA TRP A 175 16.61 -6.97 -30.08
C TRP A 175 17.78 -6.64 -30.98
N GLU A 176 17.76 -7.04 -32.22
CA GLU A 176 18.76 -6.68 -33.24
C GLU A 176 18.75 -5.17 -33.50
N ASP A 177 17.56 -4.58 -33.70
CA ASP A 177 17.42 -3.12 -33.83
C ASP A 177 17.97 -2.39 -32.61
N TYR A 178 17.68 -2.93 -31.38
CA TYR A 178 18.13 -2.35 -30.14
C TYR A 178 19.66 -2.32 -30.04
N LEU A 179 20.32 -3.45 -30.38
CA LEU A 179 21.77 -3.53 -30.40
C LEU A 179 22.39 -2.60 -31.44
N ASP A 180 21.76 -2.49 -32.62
CA ASP A 180 22.20 -1.63 -33.70
C ASP A 180 22.15 -0.14 -33.30
N VAL A 181 21.03 0.29 -32.71
CA VAL A 181 20.84 1.65 -32.20
C VAL A 181 21.83 1.94 -31.07
N ALA A 182 21.96 1.02 -30.11
CA ALA A 182 22.89 1.17 -28.99
C ALA A 182 24.35 1.30 -29.49
N SER A 183 24.75 0.50 -30.49
CA SER A 183 26.09 0.55 -31.10
C SER A 183 26.36 1.84 -31.87
N LYS A 184 25.34 2.39 -32.54
CA LYS A 184 25.45 3.67 -33.25
C LYS A 184 25.68 4.86 -32.34
N ILE A 185 25.19 4.80 -31.11
CA ILE A 185 25.23 5.89 -30.12
C ILE A 185 26.47 5.75 -29.19
N HIS A 186 26.79 4.52 -28.80
CA HIS A 186 27.85 4.24 -27.81
C HIS A 186 29.17 4.87 -28.16
N GLY A 187 29.77 5.61 -27.23
CA GLY A 187 31.04 6.30 -27.37
C GLY A 187 30.99 7.61 -28.15
N LYS A 188 29.83 8.05 -28.63
CA LYS A 188 29.64 9.36 -29.26
C LYS A 188 29.13 10.36 -28.24
N ASP A 189 29.61 11.58 -28.31
CA ASP A 189 29.04 12.69 -27.54
C ASP A 189 27.74 13.15 -28.21
N MET A 190 26.62 12.74 -27.62
CA MET A 190 25.29 13.03 -28.13
C MET A 190 24.62 14.20 -27.41
N ASN A 191 25.23 14.68 -26.32
CA ASN A 191 24.70 15.77 -25.49
C ASN A 191 25.55 17.05 -25.55
N GLY A 192 26.75 16.99 -26.12
CA GLY A 192 27.64 18.14 -26.32
C GLY A 192 28.50 18.49 -25.09
N ASP A 193 28.68 17.56 -24.14
CA ASP A 193 29.50 17.78 -22.94
C ASP A 193 30.99 17.43 -23.13
N GLY A 194 31.35 16.87 -24.26
CA GLY A 194 32.71 16.46 -24.61
C GLY A 194 33.08 15.04 -24.19
N GLU A 195 32.17 14.32 -23.58
CA GLU A 195 32.34 12.92 -23.18
C GLU A 195 31.50 11.96 -24.06
N GLY A 196 31.95 10.72 -24.20
CA GLY A 196 31.18 9.73 -24.97
C GLY A 196 30.04 9.13 -24.17
N ASP A 197 28.83 9.19 -24.73
CA ASP A 197 27.60 8.64 -24.11
C ASP A 197 27.52 7.11 -24.19
N PHE A 198 26.77 6.51 -23.27
CA PHE A 198 26.43 5.10 -23.32
C PHE A 198 25.21 4.86 -24.22
N GLY A 199 25.31 3.91 -25.15
CA GLY A 199 24.23 3.58 -26.07
C GLY A 199 23.06 2.85 -25.40
N SER A 200 23.28 2.26 -24.24
CA SER A 200 22.25 1.53 -23.49
C SER A 200 22.61 1.42 -22.01
N CYS A 201 21.56 1.24 -21.18
CA CYS A 201 21.70 0.96 -19.77
C CYS A 201 20.71 -0.13 -19.35
N ILE A 202 21.21 -1.20 -18.72
CA ILE A 202 20.37 -2.26 -18.14
C ILE A 202 20.83 -2.58 -16.72
N PHE A 203 19.91 -3.09 -15.89
CA PHE A 203 20.20 -3.50 -14.51
C PHE A 203 21.04 -4.78 -14.49
N LYS A 204 22.31 -4.70 -14.07
CA LYS A 204 23.21 -5.86 -13.91
C LYS A 204 23.74 -6.06 -12.49
N LYS A 205 23.51 -5.10 -11.59
CA LYS A 205 23.96 -5.23 -10.21
C LYS A 205 23.14 -6.32 -9.51
N ARG A 206 23.84 -7.29 -8.89
CA ARG A 206 23.18 -8.32 -8.07
C ARG A 206 22.45 -7.66 -6.89
N ASN A 207 21.13 -7.71 -6.91
CA ASN A 207 20.24 -7.25 -5.85
C ASN A 207 18.85 -7.89 -6.03
N ALA A 208 17.89 -7.57 -5.16
CA ALA A 208 16.54 -8.10 -5.23
C ALA A 208 15.76 -7.73 -6.51
N GLN A 209 16.23 -6.72 -7.27
CA GLN A 209 15.62 -6.26 -8.52
C GLN A 209 16.32 -6.79 -9.77
N SER A 210 17.35 -7.65 -9.64
CA SER A 210 18.12 -8.15 -10.78
C SER A 210 17.29 -9.05 -11.73
N TYR A 211 16.12 -9.49 -11.32
CA TYR A 211 15.18 -10.22 -12.19
C TYR A 211 14.74 -9.40 -13.40
N PHE A 212 14.70 -8.06 -13.31
CA PHE A 212 14.41 -7.21 -14.46
C PHE A 212 15.40 -7.41 -15.61
N ALA A 213 16.67 -7.70 -15.32
CA ALA A 213 17.65 -7.98 -16.36
C ALA A 213 17.45 -9.37 -17.01
N ILE A 214 16.97 -10.37 -16.23
CA ILE A 214 16.74 -11.73 -16.73
C ILE A 214 15.51 -11.78 -17.65
N GLN A 215 14.51 -11.00 -17.37
CA GLN A 215 13.29 -10.93 -18.19
C GLN A 215 13.52 -10.33 -19.58
N THR A 216 14.67 -9.70 -19.80
CA THR A 216 15.05 -9.05 -21.05
C THR A 216 16.02 -9.89 -21.89
N LEU A 217 16.43 -11.07 -21.43
CA LEU A 217 17.27 -12.05 -22.11
C LEU A 217 16.46 -13.18 -22.70
#